data_2135071cd017b6dfbd6b03af60d1bb66
#
_entry.id   2135071cd017b6dfbd6b03af60d1bb66
#
_cell.length_a   1.000
_cell.length_b   1.000
_cell.length_c   1.000
_cell.angle_alpha   90.00
_cell.angle_beta   90.00
_cell.angle_gamma   90.00
#
_symmetry.space_group_name_H-M   'P 1'
#
loop_
_entity.id
_entity.type
_entity.pdbx_description
1 polymer ?
#
loop_
_entity_poly.entity_id
_entity_poly.type
_entity_poly.pdbx_seq_one_letter_code
_entity_poly.pdbx_strand_id
1 'polypeptide(L)'
;MKNFCIAFWTAACLLISSSGYAQSEWKNNFSDQGEILKTVGRGECSIADGVFRSKGSYACFGNPEWKNYTMSFKARAPKEAEQVQIWAGFRANNRFDRYVVGLKGGLQDDLYLMRMGYMGTDEFMGVRPLGFHPVPGQWYKLKVEVCGSRIRIFLNDEKEPRMDITDKNSNLAPSGPVTLGGGWIETEFDDLVVTPLKEDALKDVKVAEYRKVVTPQEKENKRQLERANYTS
;
A
#
# COMPACT_ATOMS: atom_id res chain seq x y z
N MET A 1 18.07 16.46 76.90
CA MET A 1 18.30 17.09 75.58
C MET A 1 18.28 15.99 74.54
N LYS A 2 17.19 15.89 73.79
CA LYS A 2 16.99 14.86 72.75
C LYS A 2 17.18 15.55 71.37
N ASN A 3 18.26 15.19 70.64
CA ASN A 3 18.52 15.70 69.26
C ASN A 3 17.66 14.89 68.33
N PHE A 4 16.76 15.57 67.58
CA PHE A 4 16.01 15.06 66.44
C PHE A 4 16.83 15.30 65.18
N CYS A 5 17.31 14.23 64.55
CA CYS A 5 17.86 14.30 63.17
C CYS A 5 16.70 14.20 62.16
N ILE A 6 16.44 15.26 61.45
CA ILE A 6 15.53 15.28 60.31
C ILE A 6 16.33 14.84 59.09
N ALA A 7 16.04 13.66 58.56
CA ALA A 7 16.59 13.18 57.29
C ALA A 7 15.76 13.75 56.13
N PHE A 8 16.36 14.63 55.33
CA PHE A 8 15.79 15.08 54.06
C PHE A 8 15.94 13.97 53.03
N TRP A 9 14.84 13.37 52.58
CA TRP A 9 14.80 12.50 51.40
C TRP A 9 14.63 13.40 50.18
N THR A 10 15.68 13.60 49.41
CA THR A 10 15.60 14.18 48.06
C THR A 10 15.16 13.10 47.11
N ALA A 11 13.91 13.17 46.67
CA ALA A 11 13.39 12.33 45.56
C ALA A 11 14.03 12.81 44.26
N ALA A 12 15.00 12.04 43.74
CA ALA A 12 15.52 12.23 42.40
C ALA A 12 14.47 11.73 41.40
N CYS A 13 13.73 12.62 40.77
CA CYS A 13 12.92 12.31 39.61
C CYS A 13 13.86 11.93 38.46
N LEU A 14 14.02 10.65 38.20
CA LEU A 14 14.59 10.12 36.96
C LEU A 14 13.62 10.44 35.84
N LEU A 15 13.91 11.52 35.10
CA LEU A 15 13.33 11.75 33.77
C LEU A 15 13.83 10.66 32.84
N ILE A 16 13.06 9.59 32.71
CA ILE A 16 13.25 8.62 31.65
C ILE A 16 12.86 9.34 30.35
N SER A 17 13.83 9.95 29.69
CA SER A 17 13.68 10.39 28.30
C SER A 17 13.45 9.12 27.48
N SER A 18 12.21 8.87 27.09
CA SER A 18 11.88 7.89 26.06
C SER A 18 12.53 8.40 24.77
N SER A 19 13.79 7.99 24.54
CA SER A 19 14.41 8.09 23.22
C SER A 19 13.56 7.21 22.31
N GLY A 20 12.60 7.84 21.63
CA GLY A 20 11.86 7.18 20.56
C GLY A 20 12.88 6.70 19.53
N TYR A 21 13.13 5.42 19.48
CA TYR A 21 13.91 4.82 18.42
C TYR A 21 13.23 5.21 17.11
N ALA A 22 13.86 6.05 16.32
CA ALA A 22 13.43 6.34 14.98
C ALA A 22 13.36 4.98 14.28
N GLN A 23 12.16 4.55 13.92
CA GLN A 23 11.95 3.28 13.24
C GLN A 23 12.76 3.34 11.93
N SER A 24 13.68 2.40 11.72
CA SER A 24 14.54 2.36 10.54
C SER A 24 13.75 1.87 9.33
N GLU A 25 14.22 2.22 8.14
CA GLU A 25 13.72 1.65 6.89
C GLU A 25 13.84 0.13 6.92
N TRP A 26 12.81 -0.58 6.50
CA TRP A 26 12.77 -2.03 6.37
C TRP A 26 12.68 -2.41 4.90
N LYS A 27 13.46 -3.42 4.47
CA LYS A 27 13.55 -3.87 3.08
C LYS A 27 13.50 -5.39 2.98
N ASN A 28 12.89 -5.88 1.89
CA ASN A 28 12.96 -7.26 1.48
C ASN A 28 13.01 -7.33 -0.06
N ASN A 29 14.10 -7.87 -0.59
CA ASN A 29 14.32 -8.09 -2.02
C ASN A 29 14.12 -9.56 -2.41
N PHE A 30 13.61 -10.39 -1.47
CA PHE A 30 13.32 -11.81 -1.67
C PHE A 30 14.50 -12.67 -2.18
N SER A 31 15.73 -12.17 -2.10
CA SER A 31 16.94 -12.95 -2.46
C SER A 31 17.20 -14.10 -1.50
N ASP A 32 16.79 -13.94 -0.24
CA ASP A 32 16.75 -14.96 0.78
C ASP A 32 15.31 -15.37 1.06
N GLN A 33 15.08 -16.47 1.79
CA GLN A 33 13.74 -16.83 2.28
C GLN A 33 13.30 -15.83 3.36
N GLY A 34 13.12 -14.57 2.96
CA GLY A 34 12.81 -13.45 3.85
C GLY A 34 11.62 -13.72 4.75
N GLU A 35 11.60 -13.05 5.88
CA GLU A 35 10.60 -13.25 6.94
C GLU A 35 9.17 -13.04 6.44
N ILE A 36 8.52 -14.13 6.05
CA ILE A 36 7.06 -14.16 5.93
C ILE A 36 6.50 -14.32 7.33
N LEU A 37 5.85 -13.29 7.86
CA LEU A 37 5.21 -13.36 9.18
C LEU A 37 4.05 -14.36 9.19
N LYS A 38 3.25 -14.35 8.11
CA LYS A 38 2.03 -15.15 8.01
C LYS A 38 1.56 -15.22 6.56
N THR A 39 1.05 -16.37 6.16
CA THR A 39 0.29 -16.55 4.91
C THR A 39 -1.21 -16.67 5.20
N VAL A 40 -2.03 -16.08 4.37
CA VAL A 40 -3.50 -16.08 4.52
C VAL A 40 -4.14 -16.32 3.16
N GLY A 41 -5.06 -17.27 3.12
CA GLY A 41 -5.78 -17.67 1.90
C GLY A 41 -5.76 -19.18 1.71
N ARG A 42 -6.27 -19.64 0.57
CA ARG A 42 -6.30 -21.06 0.17
C ARG A 42 -5.38 -21.36 -1.01
N GLY A 43 -4.77 -20.33 -1.56
CA GLY A 43 -3.83 -20.43 -2.66
C GLY A 43 -2.39 -20.57 -2.19
N GLU A 44 -1.46 -20.22 -3.06
CA GLU A 44 -0.05 -20.44 -2.89
C GLU A 44 0.72 -19.14 -2.68
N CYS A 45 1.76 -19.21 -1.85
CA CYS A 45 2.77 -18.19 -1.68
C CYS A 45 4.14 -18.85 -1.64
N SER A 46 5.10 -18.33 -2.38
CA SER A 46 6.48 -18.83 -2.41
C SER A 46 7.48 -17.71 -2.64
N ILE A 47 8.71 -17.93 -2.21
CA ILE A 47 9.87 -17.12 -2.58
C ILE A 47 10.79 -18.02 -3.42
N ALA A 48 11.03 -17.64 -4.65
CA ALA A 48 11.91 -18.36 -5.56
C ALA A 48 12.50 -17.38 -6.59
N ASP A 49 13.74 -17.61 -7.00
CA ASP A 49 14.45 -16.82 -8.01
C ASP A 49 14.50 -15.31 -7.69
N GLY A 50 14.60 -14.96 -6.40
CA GLY A 50 14.67 -13.59 -5.95
C GLY A 50 13.36 -12.81 -6.05
N VAL A 51 12.21 -13.49 -6.16
CA VAL A 51 10.90 -12.85 -6.16
C VAL A 51 9.93 -13.57 -5.22
N PHE A 52 9.00 -12.83 -4.65
CA PHE A 52 7.85 -13.40 -3.96
C PHE A 52 6.71 -13.62 -4.96
N ARG A 53 6.17 -14.83 -5.01
CA ARG A 53 5.04 -15.24 -5.85
C ARG A 53 3.80 -15.51 -5.02
N SER A 54 2.66 -15.11 -5.54
CA SER A 54 1.38 -15.32 -4.88
C SER A 54 0.25 -15.54 -5.89
N LYS A 55 -0.64 -16.50 -5.57
CA LYS A 55 -1.87 -16.79 -6.32
C LYS A 55 -2.97 -17.23 -5.35
N GLY A 56 -4.07 -16.48 -5.24
CA GLY A 56 -5.19 -16.81 -4.37
C GLY A 56 -4.92 -16.72 -2.88
N SER A 57 -3.71 -16.30 -2.49
CA SER A 57 -3.28 -16.09 -1.10
C SER A 57 -2.44 -14.83 -1.01
N TYR A 58 -2.22 -14.31 0.19
CA TYR A 58 -1.26 -13.23 0.44
C TYR A 58 -0.36 -13.59 1.62
N ALA A 59 0.82 -12.98 1.66
CA ALA A 59 1.72 -13.04 2.80
C ALA A 59 1.84 -11.68 3.49
N CYS A 60 2.05 -11.70 4.81
CA CYS A 60 2.29 -10.53 5.64
C CYS A 60 3.79 -10.35 5.88
N PHE A 61 4.27 -9.11 5.82
CA PHE A 61 5.67 -8.74 5.99
C PHE A 61 5.81 -7.54 6.93
N GLY A 62 6.91 -7.51 7.67
CA GLY A 62 7.30 -6.39 8.51
C GLY A 62 6.66 -6.40 9.89
N ASN A 63 6.27 -5.25 10.43
CA ASN A 63 5.88 -5.10 11.83
C ASN A 63 4.38 -4.79 12.00
N PRO A 64 3.63 -5.53 12.85
CA PRO A 64 2.21 -5.27 13.11
C PRO A 64 1.92 -3.91 13.77
N GLU A 65 2.93 -3.26 14.35
CA GLU A 65 2.77 -1.95 15.01
C GLU A 65 2.94 -0.75 14.06
N TRP A 66 3.23 -0.99 12.78
CA TRP A 66 3.39 0.11 11.81
C TRP A 66 2.10 0.89 11.61
N LYS A 67 2.18 2.21 11.79
CA LYS A 67 1.04 3.13 11.65
C LYS A 67 1.19 4.08 10.47
N ASN A 68 2.28 4.84 10.44
CA ASN A 68 2.54 5.86 9.43
C ASN A 68 3.81 5.48 8.67
N TYR A 69 3.69 5.25 7.39
CA TYR A 69 4.81 4.80 6.56
C TYR A 69 4.56 4.99 5.07
N THR A 70 5.65 4.93 4.33
CA THR A 70 5.64 4.70 2.89
C THR A 70 5.91 3.22 2.65
N MET A 71 5.09 2.57 1.84
CA MET A 71 5.34 1.24 1.28
C MET A 71 5.59 1.38 -0.22
N SER A 72 6.69 0.83 -0.71
CA SER A 72 6.97 0.74 -2.14
C SER A 72 7.39 -0.66 -2.53
N PHE A 73 7.03 -1.08 -3.72
CA PHE A 73 7.36 -2.38 -4.29
C PHE A 73 7.23 -2.35 -5.81
N LYS A 74 7.81 -3.34 -6.49
CA LYS A 74 7.49 -3.63 -7.89
C LYS A 74 6.73 -4.95 -7.97
N ALA A 75 5.82 -5.05 -8.95
CA ALA A 75 5.05 -6.26 -9.18
C ALA A 75 4.74 -6.44 -10.66
N ARG A 76 4.56 -7.71 -11.06
CA ARG A 76 4.12 -8.07 -12.41
C ARG A 76 3.29 -9.36 -12.37
N ALA A 77 2.41 -9.56 -13.32
CA ALA A 77 1.95 -10.89 -13.66
C ALA A 77 3.03 -11.62 -14.48
N PRO A 78 3.21 -12.95 -14.38
CA PRO A 78 4.08 -13.70 -15.27
C PRO A 78 3.77 -13.41 -16.74
N LYS A 79 4.77 -13.58 -17.61
CA LYS A 79 4.63 -13.27 -19.04
C LYS A 79 3.52 -14.08 -19.74
N GLU A 80 3.28 -15.27 -19.22
CA GLU A 80 2.30 -16.24 -19.74
C GLU A 80 0.88 -16.02 -19.18
N ALA A 81 0.71 -15.06 -18.27
CA ALA A 81 -0.60 -14.75 -17.70
C ALA A 81 -1.50 -14.09 -18.75
N GLU A 82 -2.79 -14.39 -18.69
CA GLU A 82 -3.78 -13.80 -19.59
C GLU A 82 -4.05 -12.32 -19.29
N GLN A 83 -3.86 -11.88 -18.06
CA GLN A 83 -4.11 -10.51 -17.60
C GLN A 83 -3.25 -10.16 -16.39
N VAL A 84 -3.22 -8.88 -16.05
CA VAL A 84 -2.54 -8.36 -14.86
C VAL A 84 -3.55 -8.15 -13.73
N GLN A 85 -3.26 -8.68 -12.53
CA GLN A 85 -4.02 -8.41 -11.31
C GLN A 85 -3.06 -8.35 -10.12
N ILE A 86 -2.62 -7.16 -9.77
CA ILE A 86 -1.70 -6.92 -8.66
C ILE A 86 -2.52 -6.47 -7.45
N TRP A 87 -2.34 -7.14 -6.31
CA TRP A 87 -2.92 -6.77 -5.03
C TRP A 87 -1.82 -6.64 -3.99
N ALA A 88 -1.82 -5.55 -3.25
CA ALA A 88 -0.96 -5.36 -2.08
C ALA A 88 -1.74 -4.65 -0.98
N GLY A 89 -1.55 -5.08 0.26
CA GLY A 89 -2.26 -4.50 1.38
C GLY A 89 -1.33 -3.78 2.35
N PHE A 90 -1.91 -2.96 3.18
CA PHE A 90 -1.22 -2.24 4.23
C PHE A 90 -2.12 -2.05 5.45
N ARG A 91 -1.50 -1.81 6.63
CA ARG A 91 -2.18 -1.80 7.92
C ARG A 91 -3.06 -3.04 8.11
N ALA A 92 -2.51 -4.21 7.79
CA ALA A 92 -3.23 -5.47 7.84
C ALA A 92 -3.31 -5.97 9.30
N ASN A 93 -4.27 -5.47 10.06
CA ASN A 93 -4.47 -5.86 11.46
C ASN A 93 -4.89 -7.32 11.58
N ASN A 94 -5.82 -7.75 10.72
CA ASN A 94 -6.28 -9.14 10.63
C ASN A 94 -6.67 -9.48 9.19
N ARG A 95 -7.28 -10.65 8.98
CA ARG A 95 -7.69 -11.10 7.65
C ARG A 95 -8.63 -10.12 6.93
N PHE A 96 -9.45 -9.39 7.67
CA PHE A 96 -10.54 -8.58 7.14
C PHE A 96 -10.25 -7.08 7.24
N ASP A 97 -9.54 -6.63 8.28
CA ASP A 97 -9.31 -5.21 8.52
C ASP A 97 -7.96 -4.80 7.95
N ARG A 98 -7.97 -4.36 6.70
CA ARG A 98 -6.79 -3.85 5.98
C ARG A 98 -7.20 -2.99 4.80
N TYR A 99 -6.29 -2.18 4.34
CA TYR A 99 -6.39 -1.56 3.03
C TYR A 99 -5.75 -2.45 1.97
N VAL A 100 -6.29 -2.39 0.76
CA VAL A 100 -5.72 -3.05 -0.43
C VAL A 100 -5.66 -2.06 -1.57
N VAL A 101 -4.46 -1.84 -2.09
CA VAL A 101 -4.24 -1.21 -3.39
C VAL A 101 -4.21 -2.31 -4.45
N GLY A 102 -4.96 -2.10 -5.51
CA GLY A 102 -5.00 -3.03 -6.63
C GLY A 102 -4.79 -2.34 -7.97
N LEU A 103 -4.03 -3.01 -8.84
CA LEU A 103 -3.89 -2.66 -10.25
C LEU A 103 -4.38 -3.84 -11.06
N LYS A 104 -5.32 -3.62 -11.97
CA LYS A 104 -5.86 -4.67 -12.84
C LYS A 104 -5.91 -4.21 -14.28
N GLY A 105 -5.68 -5.17 -15.19
CA GLY A 105 -5.97 -5.09 -16.60
C GLY A 105 -7.16 -5.98 -16.95
N GLY A 106 -7.80 -5.72 -18.07
CA GLY A 106 -8.92 -6.51 -18.58
C GLY A 106 -9.96 -5.62 -19.24
N LEU A 107 -11.25 -5.83 -18.93
CA LEU A 107 -12.34 -5.00 -19.47
C LEU A 107 -12.22 -3.53 -19.03
N GLN A 108 -11.64 -3.30 -17.86
CA GLN A 108 -11.31 -1.99 -17.32
C GLN A 108 -9.90 -2.03 -16.76
N ASP A 109 -9.08 -1.06 -17.15
CA ASP A 109 -7.70 -0.91 -16.71
C ASP A 109 -7.66 0.11 -15.58
N ASP A 110 -7.71 -0.39 -14.34
CA ASP A 110 -7.90 0.43 -13.16
C ASP A 110 -6.82 0.24 -12.10
N LEU A 111 -6.49 1.36 -11.45
CA LEU A 111 -5.88 1.42 -10.12
C LEU A 111 -6.99 1.69 -9.11
N TYR A 112 -7.06 0.93 -8.02
CA TYR A 112 -8.09 1.12 -7.01
C TYR A 112 -7.54 0.98 -5.59
N LEU A 113 -8.24 1.58 -4.66
CA LEU A 113 -8.06 1.44 -3.23
C LEU A 113 -9.34 0.90 -2.61
N MET A 114 -9.21 -0.20 -1.88
CA MET A 114 -10.28 -0.77 -1.07
C MET A 114 -9.89 -0.74 0.41
N ARG A 115 -10.86 -0.60 1.28
CA ARG A 115 -10.79 -1.04 2.66
C ARG A 115 -11.57 -2.35 2.77
N MET A 116 -10.88 -3.42 3.10
CA MET A 116 -11.51 -4.72 3.34
C MET A 116 -12.08 -4.74 4.76
N GLY A 117 -13.29 -5.25 4.89
CA GLY A 117 -13.98 -5.36 6.16
C GLY A 117 -14.47 -6.77 6.43
N TYR A 118 -14.91 -7.01 7.66
CA TYR A 118 -15.47 -8.30 8.08
C TYR A 118 -16.80 -8.60 7.34
N MET A 119 -17.00 -9.86 6.96
CA MET A 119 -18.23 -10.35 6.33
C MET A 119 -18.64 -9.65 5.02
N GLY A 120 -17.66 -9.23 4.21
CA GLY A 120 -17.93 -8.62 2.89
C GLY A 120 -18.36 -7.15 2.97
N THR A 121 -18.02 -6.46 4.05
CA THR A 121 -18.15 -5.01 4.16
C THR A 121 -17.02 -4.26 3.44
N ASP A 122 -16.58 -4.82 2.31
CA ASP A 122 -15.51 -4.20 1.51
C ASP A 122 -16.00 -2.88 0.90
N GLU A 123 -15.19 -1.85 1.03
CA GLU A 123 -15.49 -0.51 0.51
C GLU A 123 -14.46 -0.07 -0.51
N PHE A 124 -14.90 0.22 -1.73
CA PHE A 124 -14.07 0.89 -2.71
C PHE A 124 -13.97 2.38 -2.36
N MET A 125 -12.80 2.79 -1.90
CA MET A 125 -12.52 4.16 -1.49
C MET A 125 -12.14 5.06 -2.68
N GLY A 126 -11.64 4.45 -3.75
CA GLY A 126 -11.29 5.14 -4.98
C GLY A 126 -10.96 4.19 -6.12
N VAL A 127 -11.34 4.59 -7.33
CA VAL A 127 -10.99 3.90 -8.57
C VAL A 127 -10.48 4.96 -9.56
N ARG A 128 -9.39 4.67 -10.26
CA ARG A 128 -8.76 5.56 -11.22
C ARG A 128 -8.35 4.78 -12.46
N PRO A 129 -8.76 5.21 -13.66
CA PRO A 129 -8.28 4.62 -14.91
C PRO A 129 -6.76 4.70 -14.99
N LEU A 130 -6.11 3.63 -15.43
CA LEU A 130 -4.66 3.61 -15.63
C LEU A 130 -4.22 4.52 -16.79
N GLY A 131 -5.05 4.66 -17.82
CA GLY A 131 -4.70 5.39 -19.04
C GLY A 131 -3.82 4.58 -20.01
N PHE A 132 -3.53 3.34 -19.68
CA PHE A 132 -2.83 2.35 -20.49
C PHE A 132 -3.35 0.96 -20.15
N HIS A 133 -3.15 0.00 -21.04
CA HIS A 133 -3.43 -1.41 -20.77
C HIS A 133 -2.21 -2.06 -20.12
N PRO A 134 -2.33 -2.62 -18.90
CA PRO A 134 -1.21 -3.29 -18.26
C PRO A 134 -0.90 -4.63 -18.94
N VAL A 135 0.38 -4.89 -19.18
CA VAL A 135 0.87 -6.04 -19.94
C VAL A 135 1.55 -7.05 -19.02
N PRO A 136 1.21 -8.36 -19.10
CA PRO A 136 1.93 -9.41 -18.40
C PRO A 136 3.43 -9.38 -18.71
N GLY A 137 4.26 -9.73 -17.75
CA GLY A 137 5.73 -9.68 -17.86
C GLY A 137 6.33 -8.29 -17.60
N GLN A 138 5.55 -7.22 -17.66
CA GLN A 138 6.02 -5.87 -17.36
C GLN A 138 5.97 -5.58 -15.85
N TRP A 139 7.05 -5.03 -15.29
CA TRP A 139 7.10 -4.57 -13.91
C TRP A 139 6.39 -3.23 -13.76
N TYR A 140 5.52 -3.15 -12.75
CA TYR A 140 4.85 -1.93 -12.31
C TYR A 140 5.34 -1.58 -10.91
N LYS A 141 5.75 -0.33 -10.71
CA LYS A 141 6.12 0.17 -9.38
C LYS A 141 4.92 0.83 -8.72
N LEU A 142 4.59 0.40 -7.52
CA LEU A 142 3.58 1.05 -6.70
C LEU A 142 4.22 1.62 -5.44
N LYS A 143 3.78 2.81 -5.06
CA LYS A 143 4.11 3.43 -3.80
C LYS A 143 2.84 3.89 -3.11
N VAL A 144 2.71 3.54 -1.84
CA VAL A 144 1.64 3.98 -0.94
C VAL A 144 2.26 4.78 0.18
N GLU A 145 1.75 5.96 0.44
CA GLU A 145 2.05 6.75 1.63
C GLU A 145 0.81 6.75 2.51
N VAL A 146 0.93 6.29 3.75
CA VAL A 146 -0.15 6.30 4.72
C VAL A 146 0.29 7.04 5.99
N CYS A 147 -0.45 8.09 6.36
CA CYS A 147 -0.18 8.90 7.53
C CYS A 147 -1.50 9.36 8.17
N GLY A 148 -1.76 8.94 9.41
CA GLY A 148 -3.07 9.13 10.02
C GLY A 148 -4.17 8.52 9.15
N SER A 149 -5.15 9.32 8.78
CA SER A 149 -6.26 8.94 7.89
C SER A 149 -5.97 9.16 6.41
N ARG A 150 -4.86 9.79 6.05
CA ARG A 150 -4.54 10.15 4.67
C ARG A 150 -3.75 9.06 3.97
N ILE A 151 -4.16 8.72 2.76
CA ILE A 151 -3.58 7.68 1.91
C ILE A 151 -3.30 8.28 0.53
N ARG A 152 -2.05 8.16 0.07
CA ARG A 152 -1.62 8.60 -1.26
C ARG A 152 -1.03 7.42 -2.02
N ILE A 153 -1.41 7.25 -3.27
CA ILE A 153 -0.98 6.14 -4.12
C ILE A 153 -0.35 6.68 -5.40
N PHE A 154 0.85 6.18 -5.69
CA PHE A 154 1.66 6.55 -6.85
C PHE A 154 1.93 5.32 -7.70
N LEU A 155 2.08 5.53 -8.99
CA LEU A 155 2.37 4.48 -9.98
C LEU A 155 3.58 4.88 -10.84
N ASN A 156 4.49 3.92 -11.07
CA ASN A 156 5.63 4.06 -11.99
C ASN A 156 6.47 5.32 -11.77
N ASP A 157 6.84 5.59 -10.50
CA ASP A 157 7.67 6.74 -10.08
C ASP A 157 7.08 8.12 -10.44
N GLU A 158 5.76 8.21 -10.62
CA GLU A 158 5.08 9.48 -10.86
C GLU A 158 5.30 10.43 -9.67
N LYS A 159 5.47 11.71 -9.98
CA LYS A 159 5.66 12.74 -8.95
C LYS A 159 4.38 13.07 -8.20
N GLU A 160 3.25 13.04 -8.91
CA GLU A 160 1.93 13.29 -8.34
C GLU A 160 1.20 11.97 -8.06
N PRO A 161 0.48 11.87 -6.94
CA PRO A 161 -0.26 10.67 -6.63
C PRO A 161 -1.44 10.49 -7.60
N ARG A 162 -1.70 9.27 -7.99
CA ARG A 162 -2.92 8.88 -8.70
C ARG A 162 -4.16 8.99 -7.82
N MET A 163 -3.98 8.77 -6.53
CA MET A 163 -5.01 8.94 -5.51
C MET A 163 -4.45 9.65 -4.30
N ASP A 164 -5.25 10.54 -3.73
CA ASP A 164 -5.00 11.23 -2.47
C ASP A 164 -6.32 11.27 -1.70
N ILE A 165 -6.48 10.38 -0.75
CA ILE A 165 -7.75 10.06 -0.11
C ILE A 165 -7.60 10.18 1.41
N THR A 166 -8.62 10.75 2.06
CA THR A 166 -8.73 10.75 3.52
C THR A 166 -9.84 9.77 3.93
N ASP A 167 -9.47 8.73 4.68
CA ASP A 167 -10.44 7.79 5.24
C ASP A 167 -10.99 8.31 6.55
N LYS A 168 -12.29 8.57 6.60
CA LYS A 168 -13.00 9.01 7.81
C LYS A 168 -13.13 7.91 8.87
N ASN A 169 -12.94 6.65 8.48
CA ASN A 169 -13.04 5.47 9.33
C ASN A 169 -11.67 4.77 9.52
N SER A 170 -10.57 5.52 9.46
CA SER A 170 -9.21 5.00 9.53
C SER A 170 -8.88 4.22 10.83
N ASN A 171 -9.68 4.39 11.87
CA ASN A 171 -9.59 3.63 13.12
C ASN A 171 -9.94 2.13 12.97
N LEU A 172 -10.59 1.72 11.86
CA LEU A 172 -10.88 0.32 11.59
C LEU A 172 -9.62 -0.49 11.20
N ALA A 173 -8.62 0.18 10.60
CA ALA A 173 -7.31 -0.40 10.31
C ALA A 173 -6.20 0.62 10.67
N PRO A 174 -5.94 0.84 11.99
CA PRO A 174 -5.06 1.91 12.45
C PRO A 174 -3.57 1.58 12.29
N SER A 175 -3.22 0.31 12.31
CA SER A 175 -1.85 -0.20 12.21
C SER A 175 -1.82 -1.61 11.62
N GLY A 176 -0.65 -2.07 11.28
CA GLY A 176 -0.44 -3.44 10.83
C GLY A 176 0.70 -3.58 9.83
N PRO A 177 1.13 -4.82 9.59
CA PRO A 177 2.12 -5.15 8.59
C PRO A 177 1.61 -4.84 7.17
N VAL A 178 2.50 -4.92 6.20
CA VAL A 178 2.14 -4.88 4.78
C VAL A 178 1.85 -6.29 4.27
N THR A 179 1.07 -6.39 3.20
CA THR A 179 0.78 -7.68 2.56
C THR A 179 1.02 -7.62 1.07
N LEU A 180 1.51 -8.70 0.50
CA LEU A 180 1.64 -8.87 -0.94
C LEU A 180 0.82 -10.08 -1.39
N GLY A 181 0.08 -9.93 -2.48
CA GLY A 181 -0.77 -10.97 -3.04
C GLY A 181 -2.24 -10.88 -2.64
N GLY A 182 -2.97 -11.95 -2.91
CA GLY A 182 -4.42 -12.09 -2.66
C GLY A 182 -5.26 -12.06 -3.91
N GLY A 183 -4.69 -11.70 -5.06
CA GLY A 183 -5.35 -11.80 -6.36
C GLY A 183 -5.43 -13.24 -6.87
N TRP A 184 -6.34 -13.48 -7.81
CA TRP A 184 -6.54 -14.81 -8.43
C TRP A 184 -5.51 -15.11 -9.52
N ILE A 185 -4.92 -14.08 -10.11
CA ILE A 185 -3.85 -14.19 -11.08
C ILE A 185 -2.53 -14.27 -10.33
N GLU A 186 -1.65 -15.17 -10.76
CA GLU A 186 -0.31 -15.25 -10.20
C GLU A 186 0.39 -13.90 -10.38
N THR A 187 1.02 -13.44 -9.31
CA THR A 187 1.71 -12.16 -9.28
C THR A 187 3.07 -12.34 -8.62
N GLU A 188 4.10 -11.81 -9.26
CA GLU A 188 5.46 -11.72 -8.75
C GLU A 188 5.68 -10.32 -8.16
N PHE A 189 6.37 -10.30 -7.00
CA PHE A 189 6.70 -9.07 -6.27
C PHE A 189 8.19 -9.04 -5.96
N ASP A 190 8.75 -7.82 -5.93
CA ASP A 190 10.13 -7.59 -5.56
C ASP A 190 10.33 -6.16 -5.04
N ASP A 191 11.54 -5.86 -4.50
CA ASP A 191 11.96 -4.56 -4.00
C ASP A 191 10.96 -3.96 -2.98
N LEU A 192 10.45 -4.78 -2.05
CA LEU A 192 9.57 -4.28 -0.99
C LEU A 192 10.36 -3.44 0.01
N VAL A 193 9.97 -2.17 0.12
CA VAL A 193 10.56 -1.21 1.06
C VAL A 193 9.47 -0.55 1.88
N VAL A 194 9.66 -0.48 3.19
CA VAL A 194 8.79 0.25 4.11
C VAL A 194 9.62 1.27 4.87
N THR A 195 9.29 2.56 4.69
CA THR A 195 9.97 3.67 5.33
C THR A 195 9.00 4.37 6.29
N PRO A 196 9.32 4.48 7.58
CA PRO A 196 8.48 5.16 8.54
C PRO A 196 8.28 6.63 8.18
N LEU A 197 7.07 7.14 8.42
CA LEU A 197 6.73 8.56 8.32
C LEU A 197 6.48 9.15 9.70
N LYS A 198 6.82 10.43 9.88
CA LYS A 198 6.41 11.19 11.06
C LYS A 198 4.90 11.35 11.05
N GLU A 199 4.31 11.51 12.23
CA GLU A 199 2.86 11.60 12.42
C GLU A 199 2.22 12.75 11.62
N ASP A 200 2.95 13.82 11.40
CA ASP A 200 2.53 15.01 10.67
C ASP A 200 3.09 15.12 9.23
N ALA A 201 3.73 14.08 8.73
CA ALA A 201 4.46 14.11 7.45
C ALA A 201 3.62 14.58 6.25
N LEU A 202 2.31 14.34 6.28
CA LEU A 202 1.39 14.73 5.21
C LEU A 202 0.49 15.92 5.57
N LYS A 203 0.67 16.55 6.75
CA LYS A 203 -0.20 17.62 7.26
C LYS A 203 -0.23 18.82 6.33
N ASP A 204 0.92 19.30 5.91
CA ASP A 204 1.08 20.51 5.10
C ASP A 204 1.21 20.21 3.59
N VAL A 205 1.11 18.95 3.22
CA VAL A 205 1.14 18.54 1.81
C VAL A 205 -0.21 18.85 1.18
N LYS A 206 -0.24 19.70 0.14
CA LYS A 206 -1.46 20.04 -0.60
C LYS A 206 -2.13 18.76 -1.08
N VAL A 207 -3.46 18.67 -0.91
CA VAL A 207 -4.23 17.53 -1.46
C VAL A 207 -4.15 17.58 -2.98
N ALA A 208 -3.75 16.47 -3.59
CA ALA A 208 -3.64 16.37 -5.03
C ALA A 208 -5.05 16.36 -5.65
N GLU A 209 -5.28 17.23 -6.60
CA GLU A 209 -6.52 17.21 -7.37
C GLU A 209 -6.49 16.01 -8.33
N TYR A 210 -7.63 15.33 -8.43
CA TYR A 210 -7.76 14.25 -9.40
C TYR A 210 -7.62 14.80 -10.82
N ARG A 211 -6.57 14.40 -11.50
CA ARG A 211 -6.44 14.64 -12.95
C ARG A 211 -7.09 13.48 -13.69
N LYS A 212 -8.17 13.75 -14.40
CA LYS A 212 -8.82 12.73 -15.24
C LYS A 212 -7.80 12.18 -16.24
N VAL A 213 -7.46 10.90 -16.09
CA VAL A 213 -6.63 10.19 -17.05
C VAL A 213 -7.54 9.82 -18.23
N VAL A 214 -7.24 10.34 -19.39
CA VAL A 214 -7.99 10.00 -20.62
C VAL A 214 -7.52 8.62 -21.09
N THR A 215 -8.42 7.65 -21.05
CA THR A 215 -8.12 6.28 -21.48
C THR A 215 -7.84 6.21 -23.00
N PRO A 216 -7.13 5.17 -23.48
CA PRO A 216 -6.95 4.96 -24.93
C PRO A 216 -8.29 4.91 -25.67
N GLN A 217 -9.31 4.28 -25.09
CA GLN A 217 -10.65 4.20 -25.68
C GLN A 217 -11.34 5.57 -25.77
N GLU A 218 -11.25 6.40 -24.72
CA GLU A 218 -11.80 7.76 -24.75
C GLU A 218 -11.09 8.64 -25.81
N LYS A 219 -9.76 8.46 -25.96
CA LYS A 219 -9.00 9.15 -27.01
C LYS A 219 -9.48 8.74 -28.40
N GLU A 220 -9.68 7.45 -28.63
CA GLU A 220 -10.15 6.94 -29.91
C GLU A 220 -11.60 7.36 -30.20
N ASN A 221 -12.49 7.27 -29.21
CA ASN A 221 -13.86 7.72 -29.34
C ASN A 221 -13.94 9.23 -29.69
N LYS A 222 -13.07 10.04 -29.06
CA LYS A 222 -12.97 11.47 -29.38
C LYS A 222 -12.52 11.70 -30.84
N ARG A 223 -11.50 10.95 -31.30
CA ARG A 223 -11.02 11.04 -32.72
C ARG A 223 -12.09 10.61 -33.68
N GLN A 224 -12.88 9.59 -33.41
CA GLN A 224 -13.99 9.14 -34.25
C GLN A 224 -15.08 10.21 -34.34
N LEU A 225 -15.46 10.83 -33.24
CA LEU A 225 -16.40 11.93 -33.22
C LEU A 225 -15.90 13.15 -34.01
N GLU A 226 -14.64 13.52 -33.85
CA GLU A 226 -14.02 14.60 -34.61
C GLU A 226 -14.06 14.30 -36.11
N ARG A 227 -13.71 13.07 -36.54
CA ARG A 227 -13.79 12.67 -37.96
C ARG A 227 -15.21 12.71 -38.50
N ALA A 228 -16.21 12.25 -37.74
CA ALA A 228 -17.61 12.29 -38.16
C ALA A 228 -18.11 13.72 -38.40
N ASN A 229 -17.66 14.67 -37.58
CA ASN A 229 -18.04 16.08 -37.70
C ASN A 229 -17.33 16.81 -38.89
N TYR A 230 -16.23 16.26 -39.41
CA TYR A 230 -15.56 16.82 -40.58
C TYR A 230 -16.11 16.25 -41.92
N THR A 231 -16.94 15.21 -41.90
CA THR A 231 -17.51 14.54 -43.08
C THR A 231 -18.99 14.86 -43.29
N SER A 232 -19.58 15.66 -42.42
CA SER A 232 -20.94 16.23 -42.51
C SER A 232 -20.89 17.69 -42.98
#